data_ccdbaa81675c7e64fd8ec70e94e295c4
#
_entry.id   ccdbaa81675c7e64fd8ec70e94e295c4
#
_cell.length_a   1.000
_cell.length_b   1.000
_cell.length_c   1.000
_cell.angle_alpha   90.00
_cell.angle_beta   90.00
_cell.angle_gamma   90.00
#
_symmetry.space_group_name_H-M   'P 1'
#
loop_
_entity.id
_entity.type
_entity.pdbx_description
1 polymer ?
#
loop_
_entity_poly.entity_id
_entity_poly.type
_entity_poly.pdbx_seq_one_letter_code
_entity_poly.pdbx_strand_id
1 'polypeptide(L)'
;MIANKAREQALAYSTVTMLNDLAMNGKKTESGFLITTQKGQELLAKKLVFATGIKDQMPAIKGFAACWGISVIHCPYCHGYEFRNKRTGILANGERAFHIASLVNNLTSDMTILTSGKAEFTEEQIKKLANHQVQIIEKDLSEIEHKNGRITNVVFKDGDKISFNAVYAAIPFVQHSDIPVQLGCELTELGHIKVDGFQKTTIEGVFVCGDNSSMMRSVANAVGTGNLVGAVVNKALTDEQF
;
A
#
# COMPACT_ATOMS: atom_id res chain seq x y z
N MET A 1 -13.18 15.85 -3.38
CA MET A 1 -12.32 14.81 -2.79
C MET A 1 -11.60 15.36 -1.57
N ILE A 2 -11.34 14.55 -0.51
CA ILE A 2 -10.67 14.95 0.74
C ILE A 2 -9.33 15.65 0.46
N ALA A 3 -8.49 15.05 -0.41
CA ALA A 3 -7.18 15.60 -0.75
C ALA A 3 -7.22 17.01 -1.36
N ASN A 4 -8.22 17.32 -2.19
CA ASN A 4 -8.36 18.67 -2.78
C ASN A 4 -8.69 19.71 -1.71
N LYS A 5 -9.61 19.39 -0.79
CA LYS A 5 -9.96 20.27 0.31
C LYS A 5 -8.76 20.52 1.24
N ALA A 6 -8.01 19.48 1.57
CA ALA A 6 -6.81 19.62 2.40
C ALA A 6 -5.74 20.48 1.70
N ARG A 7 -5.56 20.30 0.38
CA ARG A 7 -4.66 21.14 -0.43
C ARG A 7 -5.08 22.61 -0.45
N GLU A 8 -6.36 22.89 -0.67
CA GLU A 8 -6.92 24.25 -0.66
C GLU A 8 -6.70 24.93 0.70
N GLN A 9 -6.95 24.20 1.79
CA GLN A 9 -6.72 24.70 3.15
C GLN A 9 -5.23 24.98 3.42
N ALA A 10 -4.32 24.10 3.01
CA ALA A 10 -2.89 24.32 3.17
C ALA A 10 -2.40 25.54 2.38
N LEU A 11 -2.88 25.72 1.14
CA LEU A 11 -2.50 26.85 0.29
C LEU A 11 -3.09 28.21 0.75
N ALA A 12 -4.03 28.19 1.67
CA ALA A 12 -4.54 29.44 2.28
C ALA A 12 -3.49 30.13 3.18
N TYR A 13 -2.45 29.42 3.61
CA TYR A 13 -1.37 29.99 4.41
C TYR A 13 -0.29 30.59 3.51
N SER A 14 0.06 31.85 3.72
CA SER A 14 1.09 32.58 2.94
C SER A 14 2.50 32.00 3.05
N THR A 15 2.75 31.19 4.06
CA THR A 15 4.02 30.48 4.30
C THR A 15 4.14 29.16 3.53
N VAL A 16 3.05 28.69 2.89
CA VAL A 16 3.03 27.44 2.14
C VAL A 16 3.21 27.71 0.66
N THR A 17 4.24 27.14 0.07
CA THR A 17 4.47 27.14 -1.38
C THR A 17 4.29 25.73 -1.94
N MET A 18 3.50 25.59 -2.99
CA MET A 18 3.35 24.33 -3.69
C MET A 18 4.13 24.35 -4.99
N LEU A 19 5.06 23.40 -5.10
CA LEU A 19 5.81 23.16 -6.33
C LEU A 19 5.22 21.94 -7.04
N ASN A 20 4.77 22.13 -8.28
CA ASN A 20 4.29 21.04 -9.12
C ASN A 20 5.44 20.48 -9.96
N ASP A 21 6.30 19.70 -9.30
CA ASP A 21 7.47 19.05 -9.88
C ASP A 21 7.78 17.74 -9.16
N LEU A 22 8.61 16.88 -9.76
CA LEU A 22 9.04 15.61 -9.18
C LEU A 22 10.40 15.79 -8.50
N ALA A 23 10.48 15.47 -7.21
CA ALA A 23 11.77 15.37 -6.51
C ALA A 23 12.52 14.12 -7.03
N MET A 24 13.74 14.32 -7.50
CA MET A 24 14.57 13.27 -8.13
C MET A 24 15.71 12.80 -7.23
N ASN A 25 16.37 13.73 -6.54
CA ASN A 25 17.53 13.42 -5.70
C ASN A 25 17.46 14.18 -4.38
N GLY A 26 18.06 13.59 -3.35
CA GLY A 26 18.25 14.23 -2.05
C GLY A 26 19.66 14.04 -1.55
N LYS A 27 20.27 15.10 -1.00
CA LYS A 27 21.59 15.06 -0.36
C LYS A 27 21.53 15.74 1.00
N LYS A 28 22.26 15.19 1.98
CA LYS A 28 22.53 15.88 3.25
C LYS A 28 23.55 16.98 3.02
N THR A 29 23.33 18.15 3.62
CA THR A 29 24.24 19.30 3.63
C THR A 29 24.63 19.64 5.08
N GLU A 30 25.53 20.60 5.28
CA GLU A 30 25.92 21.05 6.62
C GLU A 30 24.75 21.66 7.41
N SER A 31 23.79 22.29 6.72
CA SER A 31 22.64 23.01 7.32
C SER A 31 21.28 22.34 7.10
N GLY A 32 21.25 21.11 6.62
CA GLY A 32 20.01 20.38 6.33
C GLY A 32 20.11 19.48 5.10
N PHE A 33 19.27 19.74 4.10
CA PHE A 33 19.12 18.89 2.93
C PHE A 33 19.00 19.71 1.65
N LEU A 34 19.52 19.18 0.55
CA LEU A 34 19.32 19.69 -0.79
C LEU A 34 18.47 18.69 -1.58
N ILE A 35 17.34 19.13 -2.11
CA ILE A 35 16.48 18.36 -3.01
C ILE A 35 16.58 18.93 -4.41
N THR A 36 16.87 18.06 -5.39
CA THR A 36 16.87 18.43 -6.82
C THR A 36 15.64 17.87 -7.50
N THR A 37 14.94 18.71 -8.25
CA THR A 37 13.72 18.34 -8.97
C THR A 37 14.00 17.92 -10.41
N GLN A 38 13.01 17.32 -11.08
CA GLN A 38 13.10 16.89 -12.48
C GLN A 38 13.39 18.07 -13.42
N LYS A 39 12.88 19.27 -13.11
CA LYS A 39 13.14 20.49 -13.89
C LYS A 39 14.46 21.18 -13.55
N GLY A 40 15.28 20.56 -12.70
CA GLY A 40 16.60 21.07 -12.31
C GLY A 40 16.58 22.13 -11.22
N GLN A 41 15.43 22.36 -10.57
CA GLN A 41 15.37 23.27 -9.44
C GLN A 41 16.02 22.65 -8.21
N GLU A 42 16.80 23.43 -7.48
CA GLU A 42 17.41 23.06 -6.22
C GLU A 42 16.69 23.72 -5.04
N LEU A 43 16.33 22.93 -4.04
CA LEU A 43 15.59 23.34 -2.85
C LEU A 43 16.38 22.96 -1.60
N LEU A 44 16.72 23.97 -0.79
CA LEU A 44 17.32 23.76 0.52
C LEU A 44 16.23 23.63 1.59
N ALA A 45 16.34 22.66 2.45
CA ALA A 45 15.41 22.41 3.53
C ALA A 45 16.13 22.03 4.83
N LYS A 46 15.70 22.57 5.97
CA LYS A 46 16.19 22.16 7.30
C LYS A 46 15.71 20.77 7.68
N LYS A 47 14.46 20.45 7.34
CA LYS A 47 13.81 19.16 7.62
C LYS A 47 13.09 18.67 6.38
N LEU A 48 12.96 17.34 6.25
CA LEU A 48 12.22 16.68 5.17
C LEU A 48 11.09 15.82 5.74
N VAL A 49 9.93 15.86 5.09
CA VAL A 49 8.82 14.96 5.35
C VAL A 49 8.46 14.23 4.06
N PHE A 50 8.58 12.91 4.06
CA PHE A 50 8.15 12.08 2.94
C PHE A 50 6.74 11.54 3.20
N ALA A 51 5.78 12.04 2.44
CA ALA A 51 4.39 11.57 2.41
C ALA A 51 4.07 10.98 1.02
N THR A 52 5.01 10.25 0.45
CA THR A 52 5.03 9.81 -0.95
C THR A 52 4.18 8.57 -1.21
N GLY A 53 3.76 7.86 -0.17
CA GLY A 53 3.05 6.60 -0.30
C GLY A 53 3.90 5.50 -0.95
N ILE A 54 3.22 4.48 -1.47
CA ILE A 54 3.83 3.31 -2.10
C ILE A 54 3.18 3.04 -3.46
N LYS A 55 3.90 2.31 -4.32
CA LYS A 55 3.43 1.89 -5.65
C LYS A 55 3.26 0.38 -5.69
N ASP A 56 2.03 -0.07 -5.88
CA ASP A 56 1.72 -1.48 -6.05
C ASP A 56 2.32 -2.03 -7.35
N GLN A 57 2.94 -3.21 -7.28
CA GLN A 57 3.49 -3.91 -8.43
C GLN A 57 2.44 -4.86 -9.00
N MET A 58 1.74 -4.39 -10.05
CA MET A 58 0.69 -5.17 -10.67
C MET A 58 1.26 -6.41 -11.36
N PRO A 59 0.69 -7.61 -11.14
CA PRO A 59 1.08 -8.81 -11.87
C PRO A 59 0.72 -8.67 -13.35
N ALA A 60 1.46 -9.38 -14.22
CA ALA A 60 1.22 -9.43 -15.66
C ALA A 60 0.03 -10.37 -16.00
N ILE A 61 -1.10 -10.20 -15.31
CA ILE A 61 -2.36 -10.91 -15.56
C ILE A 61 -3.30 -9.95 -16.31
N LYS A 62 -3.72 -10.33 -17.51
CA LYS A 62 -4.63 -9.52 -18.31
C LYS A 62 -5.90 -9.17 -17.53
N GLY A 63 -6.34 -7.90 -17.56
CA GLY A 63 -7.51 -7.42 -16.84
C GLY A 63 -7.31 -7.13 -15.35
N PHE A 64 -6.21 -7.59 -14.72
CA PHE A 64 -5.97 -7.38 -13.29
C PHE A 64 -5.95 -5.90 -12.92
N ALA A 65 -5.13 -5.10 -13.58
CA ALA A 65 -4.97 -3.68 -13.28
C ALA A 65 -6.28 -2.88 -13.48
N ALA A 66 -7.12 -3.28 -14.45
CA ALA A 66 -8.42 -2.65 -14.68
C ALA A 66 -9.43 -2.93 -13.56
N CYS A 67 -9.24 -4.03 -12.82
CA CYS A 67 -10.09 -4.43 -11.69
C CYS A 67 -9.56 -3.94 -10.34
N TRP A 68 -8.28 -3.50 -10.27
CA TRP A 68 -7.64 -3.10 -9.03
C TRP A 68 -8.34 -1.93 -8.34
N GLY A 69 -8.68 -2.10 -7.06
CA GLY A 69 -9.44 -1.14 -6.27
C GLY A 69 -10.95 -1.10 -6.57
N ILE A 70 -11.44 -1.97 -7.49
CA ILE A 70 -12.87 -2.07 -7.83
C ILE A 70 -13.44 -3.42 -7.40
N SER A 71 -12.87 -4.52 -7.91
CA SER A 71 -13.27 -5.89 -7.60
C SER A 71 -12.10 -6.85 -7.41
N VAL A 72 -10.89 -6.46 -7.80
CA VAL A 72 -9.65 -6.98 -7.25
C VAL A 72 -9.22 -6.01 -6.16
N ILE A 73 -9.18 -6.48 -4.91
CA ILE A 73 -9.05 -5.64 -3.72
C ILE A 73 -7.95 -6.13 -2.80
N HIS A 74 -7.28 -5.17 -2.16
CA HIS A 74 -6.14 -5.46 -1.31
C HIS A 74 -6.55 -5.87 0.12
N CYS A 75 -7.57 -5.20 0.67
CA CYS A 75 -7.80 -5.19 2.11
C CYS A 75 -9.25 -5.54 2.47
N PRO A 76 -9.48 -6.61 3.27
CA PRO A 76 -10.82 -6.96 3.73
C PRO A 76 -11.49 -5.86 4.57
N TYR A 77 -10.73 -5.11 5.34
CA TYR A 77 -11.26 -4.02 6.17
C TYR A 77 -11.72 -2.81 5.37
N CYS A 78 -11.12 -2.56 4.19
CA CYS A 78 -11.42 -1.38 3.39
C CYS A 78 -12.64 -1.57 2.49
N HIS A 79 -12.79 -2.75 1.88
CA HIS A 79 -13.80 -3.04 0.86
C HIS A 79 -14.58 -4.34 1.10
N GLY A 80 -14.28 -5.07 2.17
CA GLY A 80 -14.85 -6.40 2.36
C GLY A 80 -16.35 -6.38 2.57
N TYR A 81 -16.89 -5.36 3.22
CA TYR A 81 -18.31 -5.27 3.52
C TYR A 81 -19.18 -5.19 2.25
N GLU A 82 -18.72 -4.56 1.18
CA GLU A 82 -19.40 -4.46 -0.11
C GLU A 82 -19.53 -5.82 -0.82
N PHE A 83 -18.61 -6.75 -0.48
CA PHE A 83 -18.59 -8.11 -1.02
C PHE A 83 -19.02 -9.19 -0.04
N ARG A 84 -19.65 -8.82 1.10
CA ARG A 84 -20.18 -9.81 2.04
C ARG A 84 -21.22 -10.71 1.39
N ASN A 85 -21.24 -11.99 1.80
CA ASN A 85 -22.13 -13.02 1.29
C ASN A 85 -22.03 -13.25 -0.24
N LYS A 86 -20.88 -12.91 -0.84
CA LYS A 86 -20.62 -13.10 -2.27
C LYS A 86 -19.48 -14.06 -2.49
N ARG A 87 -19.50 -14.74 -3.63
CA ARG A 87 -18.44 -15.63 -4.06
C ARG A 87 -17.15 -14.87 -4.25
N THR A 88 -16.11 -15.26 -3.51
CA THR A 88 -14.87 -14.49 -3.39
C THR A 88 -13.65 -15.38 -3.64
N GLY A 89 -12.73 -14.88 -4.47
CA GLY A 89 -11.40 -15.46 -4.66
C GLY A 89 -10.37 -14.81 -3.74
N ILE A 90 -9.32 -15.55 -3.41
CA ILE A 90 -8.13 -15.04 -2.69
C ILE A 90 -6.90 -15.42 -3.51
N LEU A 91 -6.31 -14.46 -4.22
CA LEU A 91 -5.09 -14.64 -5.01
C LEU A 91 -3.87 -14.40 -4.13
N ALA A 92 -3.43 -15.44 -3.48
CA ALA A 92 -2.27 -15.47 -2.59
C ALA A 92 -1.90 -16.93 -2.28
N ASN A 93 -0.72 -17.16 -1.68
CA ASN A 93 -0.27 -18.48 -1.26
C ASN A 93 0.24 -18.46 0.19
N GLY A 94 0.38 -19.63 0.80
CA GLY A 94 0.95 -19.85 2.12
C GLY A 94 0.29 -19.02 3.23
N GLU A 95 1.10 -18.58 4.18
CA GLU A 95 0.65 -17.83 5.37
C GLU A 95 -0.20 -16.60 5.02
N ARG A 96 0.15 -15.91 3.94
CA ARG A 96 -0.56 -14.71 3.51
C ARG A 96 -1.98 -15.02 3.02
N ALA A 97 -2.14 -16.12 2.27
CA ALA A 97 -3.46 -16.59 1.84
C ALA A 97 -4.31 -17.04 3.04
N PHE A 98 -3.71 -17.78 3.97
CA PHE A 98 -4.36 -18.23 5.17
C PHE A 98 -4.85 -17.06 6.04
N HIS A 99 -4.01 -16.05 6.25
CA HIS A 99 -4.37 -14.83 6.97
C HIS A 99 -5.55 -14.09 6.32
N ILE A 100 -5.51 -13.88 5.00
CA ILE A 100 -6.62 -13.24 4.28
C ILE A 100 -7.90 -14.08 4.38
N ALA A 101 -7.81 -15.39 4.20
CA ALA A 101 -8.96 -16.29 4.30
C ALA A 101 -9.61 -16.23 5.69
N SER A 102 -8.82 -16.17 6.77
CA SER A 102 -9.34 -16.05 8.13
C SER A 102 -10.15 -14.76 8.35
N LEU A 103 -9.72 -13.65 7.75
CA LEU A 103 -10.44 -12.38 7.82
C LEU A 103 -11.71 -12.38 6.94
N VAL A 104 -11.59 -12.90 5.72
CA VAL A 104 -12.69 -12.96 4.75
C VAL A 104 -13.80 -13.91 5.20
N ASN A 105 -13.49 -14.94 5.99
CA ASN A 105 -14.47 -15.87 6.57
C ASN A 105 -15.55 -15.17 7.42
N ASN A 106 -15.26 -14.00 7.98
CA ASN A 106 -16.24 -13.17 8.68
C ASN A 106 -17.23 -12.46 7.73
N LEU A 107 -16.94 -12.46 6.44
CA LEU A 107 -17.71 -11.74 5.42
C LEU A 107 -18.48 -12.70 4.50
N THR A 108 -17.91 -13.85 4.17
CA THR A 108 -18.52 -14.87 3.31
C THR A 108 -17.97 -16.26 3.60
N SER A 109 -18.85 -17.27 3.47
CA SER A 109 -18.45 -18.68 3.49
C SER A 109 -18.11 -19.24 2.10
N ASP A 110 -18.46 -18.53 1.01
CA ASP A 110 -18.18 -18.96 -0.37
C ASP A 110 -16.85 -18.31 -0.85
N MET A 111 -15.74 -18.94 -0.45
CA MET A 111 -14.42 -18.47 -0.81
C MET A 111 -13.53 -19.58 -1.38
N THR A 112 -12.64 -19.18 -2.30
CA THR A 112 -11.67 -20.06 -2.95
C THR A 112 -10.30 -19.40 -2.95
N ILE A 113 -9.28 -20.09 -2.48
CA ILE A 113 -7.89 -19.65 -2.58
C ILE A 113 -7.32 -20.06 -3.95
N LEU A 114 -6.69 -19.10 -4.61
CA LEU A 114 -6.04 -19.23 -5.91
C LEU A 114 -4.53 -19.06 -5.68
N THR A 115 -3.80 -20.17 -5.58
CA THR A 115 -2.37 -20.13 -5.21
C THR A 115 -1.45 -19.79 -6.37
N SER A 116 -1.95 -19.93 -7.61
CA SER A 116 -1.17 -19.71 -8.84
C SER A 116 0.15 -20.49 -8.82
N GLY A 117 0.06 -21.77 -8.55
CA GLY A 117 1.15 -22.73 -8.36
C GLY A 117 0.87 -23.63 -7.16
N LYS A 118 1.85 -24.45 -6.77
CA LYS A 118 1.72 -25.40 -5.65
C LYS A 118 1.37 -24.69 -4.35
N ALA A 119 0.37 -25.19 -3.62
CA ALA A 119 -0.04 -24.65 -2.32
C ALA A 119 1.03 -24.86 -1.25
N GLU A 120 1.30 -23.80 -0.48
CA GLU A 120 2.35 -23.75 0.55
C GLU A 120 1.74 -23.58 1.96
N PHE A 121 0.84 -24.51 2.32
CA PHE A 121 0.20 -24.49 3.64
C PHE A 121 0.76 -25.57 4.55
N THR A 122 0.77 -25.29 5.86
CA THR A 122 1.02 -26.31 6.88
C THR A 122 -0.17 -27.26 6.98
N GLU A 123 0.03 -28.46 7.54
CA GLU A 123 -1.06 -29.41 7.78
C GLU A 123 -2.18 -28.82 8.66
N GLU A 124 -1.81 -28.00 9.66
CA GLU A 124 -2.78 -27.32 10.53
C GLU A 124 -3.63 -26.32 9.74
N GLN A 125 -3.00 -25.52 8.85
CA GLN A 125 -3.69 -24.59 7.99
C GLN A 125 -4.65 -25.30 7.04
N ILE A 126 -4.21 -26.39 6.40
CA ILE A 126 -5.06 -27.20 5.52
C ILE A 126 -6.30 -27.70 6.27
N LYS A 127 -6.13 -28.24 7.49
CA LYS A 127 -7.26 -28.70 8.32
C LYS A 127 -8.24 -27.56 8.65
N LYS A 128 -7.72 -26.38 9.01
CA LYS A 128 -8.58 -25.21 9.29
C LYS A 128 -9.34 -24.72 8.05
N LEU A 129 -8.66 -24.65 6.89
CA LEU A 129 -9.29 -24.27 5.63
C LEU A 129 -10.38 -25.28 5.22
N ALA A 130 -10.11 -26.58 5.36
CA ALA A 130 -11.08 -27.64 5.09
C ALA A 130 -12.32 -27.56 6.01
N ASN A 131 -12.14 -27.31 7.31
CA ASN A 131 -13.23 -27.13 8.26
C ASN A 131 -14.17 -25.96 7.90
N HIS A 132 -13.65 -24.94 7.23
CA HIS A 132 -14.41 -23.80 6.72
C HIS A 132 -14.83 -23.97 5.26
N GLN A 133 -14.65 -25.18 4.67
CA GLN A 133 -15.02 -25.52 3.30
C GLN A 133 -14.33 -24.63 2.23
N VAL A 134 -13.17 -24.05 2.58
CA VAL A 134 -12.38 -23.24 1.65
C VAL A 134 -11.75 -24.12 0.59
N GLN A 135 -12.04 -23.86 -0.66
CA GLN A 135 -11.41 -24.53 -1.79
C GLN A 135 -10.03 -23.96 -2.07
N ILE A 136 -9.09 -24.81 -2.50
CA ILE A 136 -7.75 -24.39 -2.93
C ILE A 136 -7.58 -24.83 -4.39
N ILE A 137 -7.18 -23.90 -5.25
CA ILE A 137 -6.92 -24.12 -6.67
C ILE A 137 -5.49 -23.70 -6.96
N GLU A 138 -4.67 -24.68 -7.40
CA GLU A 138 -3.24 -24.49 -7.67
C GLU A 138 -2.94 -24.07 -9.12
N LYS A 139 -3.98 -23.85 -9.94
CA LYS A 139 -3.84 -23.47 -11.34
C LYS A 139 -3.32 -22.04 -11.49
N ASP A 140 -2.41 -21.84 -12.45
CA ASP A 140 -1.93 -20.53 -12.82
C ASP A 140 -3.03 -19.69 -13.49
N LEU A 141 -3.14 -18.42 -13.07
CA LEU A 141 -4.04 -17.45 -13.70
C LEU A 141 -3.43 -16.91 -14.99
N SER A 142 -4.29 -16.69 -15.99
CA SER A 142 -3.93 -16.03 -17.25
C SER A 142 -4.64 -14.69 -17.46
N GLU A 143 -5.90 -14.59 -17.04
CA GLU A 143 -6.73 -13.42 -17.30
C GLU A 143 -7.79 -13.23 -16.20
N ILE A 144 -8.18 -12.00 -15.96
CA ILE A 144 -9.40 -11.62 -15.26
C ILE A 144 -10.34 -10.99 -16.28
N GLU A 145 -11.39 -11.72 -16.64
CA GLU A 145 -12.48 -11.18 -17.45
C GLU A 145 -13.32 -10.21 -16.61
N HIS A 146 -13.63 -9.05 -17.17
CA HIS A 146 -14.35 -8.02 -16.43
C HIS A 146 -15.20 -7.12 -17.32
N LYS A 147 -16.17 -6.44 -16.71
CA LYS A 147 -16.92 -5.33 -17.31
C LYS A 147 -16.73 -4.09 -16.45
N ASN A 148 -16.05 -3.05 -16.97
CA ASN A 148 -15.77 -1.80 -16.24
C ASN A 148 -15.10 -2.03 -14.86
N GLY A 149 -14.09 -2.90 -14.80
CA GLY A 149 -13.38 -3.23 -13.58
C GLY A 149 -14.10 -4.19 -12.61
N ARG A 150 -15.30 -4.63 -12.94
CA ARG A 150 -16.05 -5.64 -12.17
C ARG A 150 -15.80 -7.02 -12.76
N ILE A 151 -15.18 -7.89 -11.98
CA ILE A 151 -14.87 -9.28 -12.37
C ILE A 151 -16.13 -10.00 -12.80
N THR A 152 -16.02 -10.78 -13.87
CA THR A 152 -16.97 -11.79 -14.27
C THR A 152 -16.40 -13.20 -14.08
N ASN A 153 -15.16 -13.43 -14.55
CA ASN A 153 -14.47 -14.70 -14.40
C ASN A 153 -12.97 -14.47 -14.14
N VAL A 154 -12.39 -15.40 -13.40
CA VAL A 154 -10.95 -15.68 -13.42
C VAL A 154 -10.71 -16.80 -14.42
N VAL A 155 -9.77 -16.63 -15.33
CA VAL A 155 -9.39 -17.58 -16.37
C VAL A 155 -8.02 -18.15 -16.03
N PHE A 156 -7.89 -19.47 -16.08
CA PHE A 156 -6.64 -20.18 -15.85
C PHE A 156 -5.90 -20.43 -17.17
N LYS A 157 -4.60 -20.74 -17.10
CA LYS A 157 -3.78 -21.04 -18.29
C LYS A 157 -4.26 -22.26 -19.09
N ASP A 158 -4.93 -23.21 -18.45
CA ASP A 158 -5.52 -24.38 -19.10
C ASP A 158 -6.87 -24.11 -19.79
N GLY A 159 -7.38 -22.88 -19.70
CA GLY A 159 -8.63 -22.44 -20.30
C GLY A 159 -9.86 -22.56 -19.38
N ASP A 160 -9.74 -23.17 -18.22
CA ASP A 160 -10.83 -23.23 -17.25
C ASP A 160 -11.17 -21.82 -16.72
N LYS A 161 -12.43 -21.66 -16.34
CA LYS A 161 -12.95 -20.37 -15.81
C LYS A 161 -13.78 -20.57 -14.57
N ILE A 162 -13.62 -19.64 -13.63
CA ILE A 162 -14.45 -19.57 -12.43
C ILE A 162 -14.94 -18.13 -12.23
N SER A 163 -16.24 -17.99 -11.98
CA SER A 163 -16.84 -16.69 -11.69
C SER A 163 -16.61 -16.28 -10.23
N PHE A 164 -16.27 -15.02 -10.01
CA PHE A 164 -16.19 -14.38 -8.69
C PHE A 164 -16.82 -13.00 -8.73
N ASN A 165 -17.30 -12.54 -7.58
CA ASN A 165 -17.75 -11.17 -7.39
C ASN A 165 -16.59 -10.24 -6.98
N ALA A 166 -15.61 -10.78 -6.26
CA ALA A 166 -14.39 -10.10 -5.87
C ALA A 166 -13.22 -11.09 -5.79
N VAL A 167 -12.00 -10.56 -5.91
CA VAL A 167 -10.76 -11.30 -5.61
C VAL A 167 -9.91 -10.44 -4.69
N TYR A 168 -9.59 -10.95 -3.51
CA TYR A 168 -8.56 -10.36 -2.66
C TYR A 168 -7.19 -10.75 -3.21
N ALA A 169 -6.33 -9.76 -3.43
CA ALA A 169 -5.01 -10.03 -3.98
C ALA A 169 -3.92 -9.39 -3.12
N ALA A 170 -2.95 -10.22 -2.74
CA ALA A 170 -1.77 -9.80 -2.02
C ALA A 170 -0.62 -9.58 -3.00
N ILE A 171 -0.46 -8.34 -3.46
CA ILE A 171 0.61 -7.98 -4.40
C ILE A 171 1.74 -7.24 -3.71
N PRO A 172 2.98 -7.35 -4.20
CA PRO A 172 4.11 -6.58 -3.69
C PRO A 172 3.98 -5.10 -4.01
N PHE A 173 4.76 -4.29 -3.32
CA PHE A 173 4.86 -2.86 -3.58
C PHE A 173 6.33 -2.40 -3.59
N VAL A 174 6.56 -1.20 -4.08
CA VAL A 174 7.83 -0.47 -3.96
C VAL A 174 7.56 0.94 -3.42
N GLN A 175 8.55 1.56 -2.85
CA GLN A 175 8.47 2.98 -2.47
C GLN A 175 8.28 3.85 -3.74
N HIS A 176 7.48 4.91 -3.64
CA HIS A 176 7.29 5.86 -4.75
C HIS A 176 8.53 6.74 -4.98
N SER A 177 9.38 6.88 -3.97
CA SER A 177 10.59 7.69 -4.01
C SER A 177 11.76 6.95 -3.39
N ASP A 178 12.89 6.94 -4.06
CA ASP A 178 14.14 6.37 -3.55
C ASP A 178 14.94 7.37 -2.73
N ILE A 179 14.52 8.63 -2.65
CA ILE A 179 15.23 9.68 -1.91
C ILE A 179 15.46 9.32 -0.43
N PRO A 180 14.48 8.76 0.32
CA PRO A 180 14.75 8.33 1.69
C PRO A 180 15.92 7.35 1.80
N VAL A 181 16.00 6.38 0.89
CA VAL A 181 17.09 5.39 0.86
C VAL A 181 18.41 6.05 0.45
N GLN A 182 18.40 6.97 -0.52
CA GLN A 182 19.58 7.76 -0.91
C GLN A 182 20.13 8.58 0.27
N LEU A 183 19.27 9.06 1.14
CA LEU A 183 19.64 9.79 2.36
C LEU A 183 20.13 8.86 3.49
N GLY A 184 20.03 7.53 3.34
CA GLY A 184 20.45 6.52 4.30
C GLY A 184 19.33 6.05 5.25
N CYS A 185 18.06 6.36 4.98
CA CYS A 185 16.95 5.82 5.79
C CYS A 185 16.86 4.31 5.63
N GLU A 186 16.73 3.60 6.75
CA GLU A 186 16.52 2.15 6.77
C GLU A 186 15.11 1.78 6.34
N LEU A 187 15.00 0.61 5.71
CA LEU A 187 13.72 -0.04 5.44
C LEU A 187 13.47 -1.17 6.44
N THR A 188 12.20 -1.46 6.69
CA THR A 188 11.78 -2.70 7.35
C THR A 188 11.96 -3.89 6.40
N GLU A 189 11.89 -5.12 6.92
CA GLU A 189 11.90 -6.35 6.11
C GLU A 189 10.80 -6.39 5.06
N LEU A 190 9.69 -5.69 5.32
CA LEU A 190 8.55 -5.58 4.40
C LEU A 190 8.68 -4.44 3.39
N GLY A 191 9.77 -3.67 3.40
CA GLY A 191 10.02 -2.58 2.45
C GLY A 191 9.40 -1.22 2.81
N HIS A 192 8.83 -1.06 4.01
CA HIS A 192 8.41 0.25 4.52
C HIS A 192 9.61 1.02 5.08
N ILE A 193 9.59 2.35 5.00
CA ILE A 193 10.62 3.18 5.64
C ILE A 193 10.44 3.05 7.15
N LYS A 194 11.55 2.71 7.84
CA LYS A 194 11.57 2.49 9.28
C LYS A 194 11.41 3.81 10.03
N VAL A 195 10.46 3.88 10.93
CA VAL A 195 10.19 5.04 11.76
C VAL A 195 9.96 4.64 13.22
N ASP A 196 10.16 5.60 14.13
CA ASP A 196 9.77 5.48 15.54
C ASP A 196 8.29 5.87 15.77
N GLY A 197 7.85 5.87 17.03
CA GLY A 197 6.50 6.28 17.42
C GLY A 197 6.16 7.76 17.13
N PHE A 198 7.15 8.57 16.78
CA PHE A 198 7.03 9.97 16.41
C PHE A 198 7.25 10.21 14.90
N GLN A 199 7.24 9.16 14.10
CA GLN A 199 7.44 9.21 12.63
C GLN A 199 8.82 9.74 12.21
N LYS A 200 9.82 9.67 13.09
CA LYS A 200 11.21 9.98 12.80
C LYS A 200 11.86 8.76 12.14
N THR A 201 12.60 8.98 11.05
CA THR A 201 13.41 7.93 10.42
C THR A 201 14.71 7.69 11.19
N THR A 202 15.53 6.77 10.69
CA THR A 202 16.89 6.55 11.19
C THR A 202 17.84 7.71 10.88
N ILE A 203 17.43 8.66 10.05
CA ILE A 203 18.22 9.86 9.69
C ILE A 203 17.61 11.08 10.36
N GLU A 204 18.42 11.76 11.16
CA GLU A 204 18.02 12.98 11.85
C GLU A 204 17.56 14.05 10.85
N GLY A 205 16.42 14.68 11.15
CA GLY A 205 15.79 15.71 10.31
C GLY A 205 14.96 15.16 9.16
N VAL A 206 14.87 13.84 9.01
CA VAL A 206 14.02 13.17 8.01
C VAL A 206 12.87 12.45 8.69
N PHE A 207 11.65 12.74 8.25
CA PHE A 207 10.39 12.22 8.78
C PHE A 207 9.58 11.58 7.65
N VAL A 208 8.71 10.64 8.02
CA VAL A 208 7.90 9.91 7.05
C VAL A 208 6.50 9.69 7.62
N CYS A 209 5.46 9.77 6.78
CA CYS A 209 4.08 9.50 7.20
C CYS A 209 3.25 8.87 6.08
N GLY A 210 2.23 8.14 6.47
CA GLY A 210 1.32 7.45 5.56
C GLY A 210 1.81 6.06 5.15
N ASP A 211 1.38 5.60 3.97
CA ASP A 211 1.54 4.22 3.52
C ASP A 211 3.00 3.81 3.26
N ASN A 212 3.91 4.77 3.07
CA ASN A 212 5.34 4.50 2.86
C ASN A 212 6.06 4.01 4.13
N SER A 213 5.47 4.20 5.31
CA SER A 213 6.03 3.77 6.62
C SER A 213 5.14 2.80 7.39
N SER A 214 3.99 2.39 6.86
CA SER A 214 3.01 1.60 7.61
C SER A 214 2.32 0.54 6.78
N MET A 215 2.11 -0.64 7.40
CA MET A 215 1.25 -1.68 6.83
C MET A 215 -0.24 -1.29 6.86
N MET A 216 -0.63 -0.35 7.73
CA MET A 216 -2.01 0.15 7.86
C MET A 216 -2.32 1.19 6.77
N ARG A 217 -2.47 0.71 5.54
CA ARG A 217 -2.77 1.50 4.36
C ARG A 217 -4.20 2.02 4.41
N SER A 218 -4.36 3.23 4.94
CA SER A 218 -5.68 3.88 5.01
C SER A 218 -5.58 5.40 5.04
N VAL A 219 -6.62 6.07 4.56
CA VAL A 219 -6.72 7.55 4.64
C VAL A 219 -6.67 8.02 6.10
N ALA A 220 -7.32 7.30 7.02
CA ALA A 220 -7.31 7.64 8.44
C ALA A 220 -5.90 7.61 9.04
N ASN A 221 -5.13 6.54 8.74
CA ASN A 221 -3.75 6.42 9.19
C ASN A 221 -2.85 7.49 8.55
N ALA A 222 -2.99 7.75 7.26
CA ALA A 222 -2.21 8.77 6.55
C ALA A 222 -2.45 10.18 7.11
N VAL A 223 -3.71 10.52 7.41
CA VAL A 223 -4.06 11.80 8.05
C VAL A 223 -3.53 11.87 9.49
N GLY A 224 -3.71 10.81 10.28
CA GLY A 224 -3.26 10.76 11.68
C GLY A 224 -1.74 10.89 11.79
N THR A 225 -0.98 10.10 11.01
CA THR A 225 0.48 10.17 11.01
C THR A 225 1.00 11.48 10.40
N GLY A 226 0.32 12.03 9.40
CA GLY A 226 0.63 13.35 8.85
C GLY A 226 0.47 14.48 9.86
N ASN A 227 -0.61 14.46 10.65
CA ASN A 227 -0.83 15.41 11.74
C ASN A 227 0.25 15.29 12.81
N LEU A 228 0.60 14.08 13.22
CA LEU A 228 1.68 13.82 14.18
C LEU A 228 3.02 14.37 13.68
N VAL A 229 3.38 14.08 12.44
CA VAL A 229 4.63 14.59 11.84
C VAL A 229 4.67 16.11 11.84
N GLY A 230 3.56 16.78 11.51
CA GLY A 230 3.51 18.25 11.54
C GLY A 230 3.89 18.82 12.91
N ALA A 231 3.34 18.25 13.99
CA ALA A 231 3.66 18.67 15.35
C ALA A 231 5.13 18.36 15.72
N VAL A 232 5.63 17.16 15.37
CA VAL A 232 7.00 16.73 15.69
C VAL A 232 8.05 17.56 14.94
N VAL A 233 7.82 17.87 13.67
CA VAL A 233 8.72 18.72 12.86
C VAL A 233 8.76 20.14 13.42
N ASN A 234 7.59 20.70 13.76
CA ASN A 234 7.52 22.02 14.41
C ASN A 234 8.31 22.04 15.71
N LYS A 235 8.12 21.04 16.58
CA LYS A 235 8.89 20.92 17.83
C LYS A 235 10.39 20.86 17.57
N ALA A 236 10.84 20.06 16.62
CA ALA A 236 12.25 19.91 16.27
C ALA A 236 12.86 21.25 15.78
N LEU A 237 12.12 22.01 14.96
CA LEU A 237 12.58 23.32 14.48
C LEU A 237 12.59 24.38 15.59
N THR A 238 11.63 24.31 16.51
CA THR A 238 11.57 25.23 17.66
C THR A 238 12.74 25.00 18.61
N ASP A 239 13.07 23.71 18.90
CA ASP A 239 14.17 23.36 19.79
C ASP A 239 15.55 23.80 19.24
N GLU A 240 15.69 23.90 17.91
CA GLU A 240 16.93 24.39 17.27
C GLU A 240 17.06 25.92 17.33
N GLN A 241 15.97 26.63 17.58
CA GLN A 241 15.94 28.10 17.55
C GLN A 241 15.91 28.70 18.96
N PHE A 242 15.48 27.95 19.96
CA PHE A 242 15.34 28.37 21.35
C PHE A 242 16.60 28.12 22.17
#